data_4419ed8ea9ca671322e354afd217bc78
#
_entry.id   4419ed8ea9ca671322e354afd217bc78
#
_cell.length_a   1.000
_cell.length_b   1.000
_cell.length_c   1.000
_cell.angle_alpha   90.00
_cell.angle_beta   90.00
_cell.angle_gamma   90.00
#
_symmetry.space_group_name_H-M   'P 1'
#
loop_
_entity.id
_entity.type
_entity.pdbx_description
1 polymer ?
#
loop_
_entity_poly.entity_id
_entity_poly.type
_entity_poly.pdbx_seq_one_letter_code
_entity_poly.pdbx_strand_id
1 'polypeptide(L)'
;MTQERKVALVTGASRGIGAAIAQQLIQDGYFVVGTATSESGAEKLSAAFGENGAGKVLDVRDGAAIDALVTDIEQNYGSVLALVNNAGITKDNLLLRMSEDDWDDILNIHLKAVYRLSKRVLKGMTKARFGRIINISSVVAHFANPGQANYSAAKAGIEAFSRSLAKEMGSRQITVNSVAPGFIATEMTDQLSEDIRKKMSDQVALNRLGDPQDIANAVSFLASDKANYITGTVMHVNGGLYMS
;
A
#
# COMPACT_ATOMS: atom_id res chain seq x y z
N MET A 1 20.71 -16.60 19.85
CA MET A 1 19.31 -16.79 19.37
C MET A 1 19.11 -15.84 18.20
N THR A 2 19.08 -16.35 16.98
CA THR A 2 18.74 -15.55 15.79
C THR A 2 17.29 -15.09 15.97
N GLN A 3 17.07 -13.79 16.12
CA GLN A 3 15.75 -13.21 16.19
C GLN A 3 15.04 -13.55 14.88
N GLU A 4 13.96 -14.32 14.94
CA GLU A 4 13.17 -14.70 13.76
C GLU A 4 12.68 -13.43 13.10
N ARG A 5 13.07 -13.18 11.83
CA ARG A 5 12.71 -11.94 11.11
C ARG A 5 11.21 -11.90 10.90
N LYS A 6 10.57 -10.77 11.18
CA LYS A 6 9.15 -10.54 10.87
C LYS A 6 8.98 -10.48 9.34
N VAL A 7 7.98 -11.19 8.81
CA VAL A 7 7.69 -11.18 7.37
C VAL A 7 6.75 -10.03 7.02
N ALA A 8 7.11 -9.26 6.00
CA ALA A 8 6.27 -8.22 5.43
C ALA A 8 5.86 -8.59 3.99
N LEU A 9 4.59 -8.38 3.64
CA LEU A 9 4.08 -8.49 2.29
C LEU A 9 3.77 -7.10 1.75
N VAL A 10 4.42 -6.71 0.63
CA VAL A 10 4.21 -5.43 -0.04
C VAL A 10 3.68 -5.68 -1.44
N THR A 11 2.44 -5.28 -1.72
CA THR A 11 1.86 -5.45 -3.05
C THR A 11 2.27 -4.30 -3.99
N GLY A 12 2.56 -4.64 -5.26
CA GLY A 12 2.99 -3.65 -6.25
C GLY A 12 4.35 -3.02 -5.91
N ALA A 13 5.33 -3.86 -5.52
CA ALA A 13 6.64 -3.43 -5.04
C ALA A 13 7.68 -3.15 -6.15
N SER A 14 7.30 -3.30 -7.43
CA SER A 14 8.27 -3.27 -8.54
C SER A 14 8.79 -1.87 -8.90
N ARG A 15 8.13 -0.79 -8.48
CA ARG A 15 8.51 0.60 -8.78
C ARG A 15 7.84 1.61 -7.82
N GLY A 16 8.28 2.86 -7.91
CA GLY A 16 7.65 4.00 -7.23
C GLY A 16 7.52 3.81 -5.72
N ILE A 17 6.37 4.14 -5.18
CA ILE A 17 6.08 4.09 -3.74
C ILE A 17 6.29 2.67 -3.19
N GLY A 18 5.80 1.64 -3.89
CA GLY A 18 5.92 0.25 -3.42
C GLY A 18 7.36 -0.23 -3.32
N ALA A 19 8.22 0.15 -4.26
CA ALA A 19 9.64 -0.18 -4.23
C ALA A 19 10.36 0.51 -3.06
N ALA A 20 10.09 1.80 -2.83
CA ALA A 20 10.66 2.54 -1.70
C ALA A 20 10.21 1.93 -0.35
N ILE A 21 8.94 1.57 -0.22
CA ILE A 21 8.42 0.89 0.98
C ILE A 21 9.13 -0.45 1.21
N ALA A 22 9.26 -1.28 0.17
CA ALA A 22 9.90 -2.59 0.29
C ALA A 22 11.36 -2.45 0.74
N GLN A 23 12.12 -1.55 0.15
CA GLN A 23 13.51 -1.29 0.55
C GLN A 23 13.62 -0.76 1.98
N GLN A 24 12.73 0.15 2.38
CA GLN A 24 12.73 0.67 3.75
C GLN A 24 12.43 -0.42 4.77
N LEU A 25 11.44 -1.29 4.51
CA LEU A 25 11.12 -2.39 5.42
C LEU A 25 12.26 -3.43 5.53
N ILE A 26 13.02 -3.65 4.44
CA ILE A 26 14.25 -4.47 4.50
C ILE A 26 15.28 -3.83 5.44
N GLN A 27 15.51 -2.51 5.34
CA GLN A 27 16.41 -1.77 6.24
C GLN A 27 15.94 -1.83 7.70
N ASP A 28 14.63 -1.88 7.91
CA ASP A 28 14.00 -2.01 9.24
C ASP A 28 14.09 -3.46 9.80
N GLY A 29 14.69 -4.39 9.04
CA GLY A 29 14.93 -5.78 9.48
C GLY A 29 13.81 -6.77 9.16
N TYR A 30 12.82 -6.40 8.34
CA TYR A 30 11.84 -7.35 7.84
C TYR A 30 12.42 -8.25 6.75
N PHE A 31 11.92 -9.50 6.69
CA PHE A 31 11.98 -10.27 5.45
C PHE A 31 10.81 -9.83 4.56
N VAL A 32 11.09 -9.26 3.38
CA VAL A 32 10.06 -8.64 2.54
C VAL A 32 9.70 -9.55 1.36
N VAL A 33 8.43 -9.90 1.24
CA VAL A 33 7.87 -10.43 0.01
C VAL A 33 7.23 -9.30 -0.78
N GLY A 34 7.84 -8.94 -1.88
CA GLY A 34 7.33 -7.92 -2.80
C GLY A 34 6.60 -8.56 -3.98
N THR A 35 5.49 -7.97 -4.45
CA THR A 35 4.80 -8.51 -5.62
C THR A 35 4.90 -7.62 -6.84
N ALA A 36 4.92 -8.27 -8.00
CA ALA A 36 4.80 -7.68 -9.32
C ALA A 36 3.75 -8.46 -10.14
N THR A 37 3.28 -7.89 -11.25
CA THR A 37 2.29 -8.55 -12.12
C THR A 37 2.91 -9.46 -13.18
N SER A 38 4.25 -9.51 -13.29
CA SER A 38 4.96 -10.34 -14.25
C SER A 38 6.11 -11.11 -13.61
N GLU A 39 6.49 -12.23 -14.20
CA GLU A 39 7.63 -13.04 -13.78
C GLU A 39 8.92 -12.21 -13.78
N SER A 40 9.20 -11.48 -14.85
CA SER A 40 10.41 -10.63 -14.91
C SER A 40 10.44 -9.55 -13.83
N GLY A 41 9.27 -9.04 -13.44
CA GLY A 41 9.16 -8.11 -12.31
C GLY A 41 9.46 -8.77 -10.97
N ALA A 42 8.97 -10.00 -10.77
CA ALA A 42 9.25 -10.78 -9.56
C ALA A 42 10.73 -11.18 -9.45
N GLU A 43 11.35 -11.58 -10.57
CA GLU A 43 12.79 -11.89 -10.62
C GLU A 43 13.65 -10.66 -10.27
N LYS A 44 13.32 -9.48 -10.82
CA LYS A 44 14.00 -8.23 -10.49
C LYS A 44 13.87 -7.87 -9.00
N LEU A 45 12.69 -8.09 -8.41
CA LEU A 45 12.48 -7.89 -6.98
C LEU A 45 13.35 -8.85 -6.16
N SER A 46 13.38 -10.15 -6.51
CA SER A 46 14.20 -11.13 -5.82
C SER A 46 15.69 -10.76 -5.89
N ALA A 47 16.17 -10.34 -7.07
CA ALA A 47 17.55 -9.88 -7.24
C ALA A 47 17.87 -8.63 -6.41
N ALA A 48 16.93 -7.68 -6.33
CA ALA A 48 17.10 -6.44 -5.55
C ALA A 48 17.06 -6.66 -4.03
N PHE A 49 16.31 -7.64 -3.56
CA PHE A 49 16.15 -7.94 -2.12
C PHE A 49 17.24 -8.88 -1.58
N GLY A 50 17.85 -9.70 -2.46
CA GLY A 50 18.85 -10.69 -2.08
C GLY A 50 18.32 -11.64 -1.01
N GLU A 51 19.11 -11.86 0.04
CA GLU A 51 18.75 -12.73 1.17
C GLU A 51 17.68 -12.13 2.13
N ASN A 52 17.31 -10.86 1.92
CA ASN A 52 16.40 -10.15 2.80
C ASN A 52 14.95 -10.14 2.27
N GLY A 53 14.67 -10.83 1.17
CA GLY A 53 13.32 -10.90 0.65
C GLY A 53 13.17 -11.76 -0.60
N ALA A 54 11.96 -11.80 -1.14
CA ALA A 54 11.59 -12.53 -2.34
C ALA A 54 10.60 -11.74 -3.19
N GLY A 55 10.75 -11.78 -4.50
CA GLY A 55 9.77 -11.29 -5.44
C GLY A 55 8.80 -12.41 -5.84
N LYS A 56 7.52 -12.09 -5.92
CA LYS A 56 6.46 -13.03 -6.30
C LYS A 56 5.53 -12.39 -7.33
N VAL A 57 4.94 -13.21 -8.19
CA VAL A 57 3.90 -12.75 -9.12
C VAL A 57 2.56 -12.72 -8.40
N LEU A 58 1.82 -11.63 -8.55
CA LEU A 58 0.46 -11.51 -8.05
C LEU A 58 -0.36 -10.51 -8.89
N ASP A 59 -1.46 -10.99 -9.45
CA ASP A 59 -2.59 -10.13 -9.79
C ASP A 59 -3.53 -10.06 -8.58
N VAL A 60 -3.64 -8.91 -7.97
CA VAL A 60 -4.46 -8.72 -6.76
C VAL A 60 -5.97 -8.88 -7.00
N ARG A 61 -6.41 -8.96 -8.27
CA ARG A 61 -7.80 -9.25 -8.64
C ARG A 61 -8.14 -10.73 -8.43
N ASP A 62 -7.15 -11.61 -8.49
CA ASP A 62 -7.33 -13.04 -8.36
C ASP A 62 -7.26 -13.48 -6.89
N GLY A 63 -8.42 -13.85 -6.35
CA GLY A 63 -8.52 -14.32 -4.96
C GLY A 63 -7.81 -15.66 -4.72
N ALA A 64 -7.80 -16.56 -5.71
CA ALA A 64 -7.11 -17.85 -5.59
C ALA A 64 -5.59 -17.66 -5.59
N ALA A 65 -5.08 -16.74 -6.42
CA ALA A 65 -3.67 -16.37 -6.43
C ALA A 65 -3.24 -15.72 -5.09
N ILE A 66 -4.08 -14.88 -4.48
CA ILE A 66 -3.83 -14.33 -3.14
C ILE A 66 -3.70 -15.45 -2.11
N ASP A 67 -4.63 -16.41 -2.09
CA ASP A 67 -4.62 -17.51 -1.14
C ASP A 67 -3.38 -18.41 -1.32
N ALA A 68 -3.02 -18.73 -2.56
CA ALA A 68 -1.83 -19.49 -2.89
C ALA A 68 -0.55 -18.77 -2.48
N LEU A 69 -0.43 -17.47 -2.78
CA LEU A 69 0.74 -16.67 -2.42
C LEU A 69 0.95 -16.63 -0.90
N VAL A 70 -0.11 -16.32 -0.13
CA VAL A 70 0.04 -16.24 1.33
C VAL A 70 0.34 -17.60 1.93
N THR A 71 -0.20 -18.69 1.35
CA THR A 71 0.14 -20.06 1.76
C THR A 71 1.63 -20.35 1.51
N ASP A 72 2.15 -20.02 0.33
CA ASP A 72 3.57 -20.17 0.00
C ASP A 72 4.47 -19.36 0.96
N ILE A 73 4.07 -18.11 1.27
CA ILE A 73 4.82 -17.28 2.22
C ILE A 73 4.84 -17.94 3.61
N GLU A 74 3.68 -18.39 4.10
CA GLU A 74 3.57 -19.00 5.43
C GLU A 74 4.40 -20.29 5.57
N GLN A 75 4.51 -21.07 4.48
CA GLN A 75 5.29 -22.31 4.44
C GLN A 75 6.81 -22.07 4.39
N ASN A 76 7.25 -21.06 3.66
CA ASN A 76 8.67 -20.86 3.36
C ASN A 76 9.35 -19.80 4.25
N TYR A 77 8.59 -18.80 4.72
CA TYR A 77 9.17 -17.64 5.41
C TYR A 77 8.50 -17.33 6.75
N GLY A 78 7.33 -17.90 7.02
CA GLY A 78 6.57 -17.64 8.23
C GLY A 78 5.35 -16.74 8.01
N SER A 79 4.60 -16.48 9.08
CA SER A 79 3.37 -15.69 9.01
C SER A 79 3.64 -14.25 8.58
N VAL A 80 2.82 -13.72 7.66
CA VAL A 80 2.85 -12.29 7.30
C VAL A 80 2.41 -11.47 8.51
N LEU A 81 3.33 -10.72 9.09
CA LEU A 81 3.10 -9.87 10.26
C LEU A 81 2.99 -8.37 9.93
N ALA A 82 3.44 -7.96 8.75
CA ALA A 82 3.17 -6.65 8.18
C ALA A 82 2.59 -6.81 6.76
N LEU A 83 1.46 -6.18 6.49
CA LEU A 83 0.84 -6.16 5.16
C LEU A 83 0.76 -4.71 4.69
N VAL A 84 1.36 -4.41 3.53
CA VAL A 84 1.24 -3.12 2.87
C VAL A 84 0.46 -3.31 1.56
N ASN A 85 -0.77 -2.84 1.56
CA ASN A 85 -1.63 -2.81 0.38
C ASN A 85 -1.33 -1.55 -0.43
N ASN A 86 -0.42 -1.69 -1.41
CA ASN A 86 0.03 -0.57 -2.25
C ASN A 86 -0.34 -0.76 -3.73
N ALA A 87 -0.51 -1.99 -4.22
CA ALA A 87 -0.86 -2.23 -5.62
C ALA A 87 -2.08 -1.41 -6.06
N GLY A 88 -1.98 -0.79 -7.22
CA GLY A 88 -3.05 0.03 -7.74
C GLY A 88 -2.79 0.56 -9.14
N ILE A 89 -3.85 1.00 -9.79
CA ILE A 89 -3.87 1.65 -11.09
C ILE A 89 -4.80 2.85 -11.04
N THR A 90 -4.76 3.70 -12.06
CA THR A 90 -5.80 4.70 -12.31
C THR A 90 -6.48 4.42 -13.65
N LYS A 91 -7.77 4.70 -13.73
CA LYS A 91 -8.58 4.72 -14.94
C LYS A 91 -9.46 5.95 -14.89
N ASP A 92 -8.84 7.08 -15.21
CA ASP A 92 -9.43 8.40 -15.06
C ASP A 92 -10.33 8.72 -16.27
N ASN A 93 -11.59 9.04 -16.00
CA ASN A 93 -12.53 9.52 -16.99
C ASN A 93 -13.66 10.33 -16.32
N LEU A 94 -14.20 11.33 -16.99
CA LEU A 94 -15.39 12.01 -16.49
C LEU A 94 -16.54 11.00 -16.32
N LEU A 95 -17.33 11.13 -15.26
CA LEU A 95 -18.37 10.16 -14.90
C LEU A 95 -19.32 9.83 -16.08
N LEU A 96 -19.66 10.83 -16.89
CA LEU A 96 -20.52 10.64 -18.07
C LEU A 96 -19.93 9.68 -19.12
N ARG A 97 -18.61 9.49 -19.12
CA ARG A 97 -17.88 8.65 -20.09
C ARG A 97 -17.22 7.44 -19.43
N MET A 98 -17.28 7.33 -18.12
CA MET A 98 -16.69 6.23 -17.35
C MET A 98 -17.49 4.96 -17.62
N SER A 99 -16.82 3.89 -18.05
CA SER A 99 -17.47 2.58 -18.23
C SER A 99 -17.65 1.86 -16.89
N GLU A 100 -18.58 0.91 -16.83
CA GLU A 100 -18.73 0.01 -15.67
C GLU A 100 -17.46 -0.83 -15.46
N ASP A 101 -16.81 -1.26 -16.54
CA ASP A 101 -15.54 -2.00 -16.46
C ASP A 101 -14.42 -1.16 -15.81
N ASP A 102 -14.33 0.14 -16.12
CA ASP A 102 -13.35 1.03 -15.49
C ASP A 102 -13.66 1.26 -14.01
N TRP A 103 -14.94 1.34 -13.67
CA TRP A 103 -15.40 1.42 -12.30
C TRP A 103 -15.08 0.14 -11.52
N ASP A 104 -15.46 -1.01 -12.06
CA ASP A 104 -15.28 -2.31 -11.40
C ASP A 104 -13.80 -2.68 -11.26
N ASP A 105 -12.97 -2.42 -12.25
CA ASP A 105 -11.54 -2.67 -12.18
C ASP A 105 -10.91 -1.88 -11.03
N ILE A 106 -11.23 -0.60 -10.89
CA ILE A 106 -10.70 0.24 -9.80
C ILE A 106 -11.17 -0.28 -8.44
N LEU A 107 -12.44 -0.60 -8.26
CA LEU A 107 -12.94 -1.16 -7.02
C LEU A 107 -12.35 -2.54 -6.71
N ASN A 108 -12.18 -3.39 -7.72
CA ASN A 108 -11.62 -4.73 -7.55
C ASN A 108 -10.14 -4.67 -7.13
N ILE A 109 -9.32 -3.81 -7.77
CA ILE A 109 -7.89 -3.70 -7.49
C ILE A 109 -7.64 -3.00 -6.16
N HIS A 110 -8.35 -1.90 -5.88
CA HIS A 110 -8.06 -1.10 -4.70
C HIS A 110 -8.81 -1.57 -3.47
N LEU A 111 -10.13 -1.74 -3.53
CA LEU A 111 -10.94 -2.01 -2.33
C LEU A 111 -11.10 -3.51 -2.06
N LYS A 112 -11.51 -4.27 -3.07
CA LYS A 112 -11.76 -5.71 -2.89
C LYS A 112 -10.48 -6.50 -2.64
N ALA A 113 -9.36 -6.14 -3.29
CA ALA A 113 -8.07 -6.76 -3.04
C ALA A 113 -7.58 -6.47 -1.60
N VAL A 114 -7.73 -5.24 -1.11
CA VAL A 114 -7.40 -4.88 0.27
C VAL A 114 -8.18 -5.74 1.28
N TYR A 115 -9.48 -5.91 1.04
CA TYR A 115 -10.30 -6.82 1.86
C TYR A 115 -9.77 -8.25 1.82
N ARG A 116 -9.51 -8.82 0.64
CA ARG A 116 -9.04 -10.21 0.48
C ARG A 116 -7.70 -10.46 1.14
N LEU A 117 -6.71 -9.61 0.87
CA LEU A 117 -5.37 -9.71 1.45
C LEU A 117 -5.42 -9.56 2.97
N SER A 118 -6.10 -8.53 3.48
CA SER A 118 -6.25 -8.33 4.92
C SER A 118 -6.88 -9.55 5.59
N LYS A 119 -8.01 -10.04 5.08
CA LYS A 119 -8.70 -11.24 5.60
C LYS A 119 -7.77 -12.45 5.65
N ARG A 120 -6.96 -12.65 4.59
CA ARG A 120 -6.12 -13.84 4.46
C ARG A 120 -4.96 -13.86 5.47
N VAL A 121 -4.36 -12.70 5.79
CA VAL A 121 -3.24 -12.63 6.74
C VAL A 121 -3.68 -12.60 8.20
N LEU A 122 -4.94 -12.24 8.50
CA LEU A 122 -5.44 -12.08 9.87
C LEU A 122 -5.27 -13.34 10.72
N LYS A 123 -5.37 -14.54 10.16
CA LYS A 123 -5.20 -15.79 10.90
C LYS A 123 -3.81 -15.89 11.54
N GLY A 124 -2.77 -15.61 10.75
CA GLY A 124 -1.38 -15.61 11.23
C GLY A 124 -1.13 -14.51 12.26
N MET A 125 -1.57 -13.28 11.96
CA MET A 125 -1.45 -12.13 12.85
C MET A 125 -2.17 -12.36 14.20
N THR A 126 -3.38 -12.93 14.18
CA THR A 126 -4.15 -13.23 15.39
C THR A 126 -3.44 -14.28 16.26
N LYS A 127 -2.87 -15.32 15.64
CA LYS A 127 -2.09 -16.34 16.35
C LYS A 127 -0.83 -15.75 16.99
N ALA A 128 -0.15 -14.87 16.26
CA ALA A 128 1.06 -14.18 16.75
C ALA A 128 0.75 -13.10 17.80
N ARG A 129 -0.51 -12.67 17.94
CA ARG A 129 -0.93 -11.48 18.71
C ARG A 129 -0.10 -10.24 18.33
N PHE A 130 0.18 -10.11 17.06
CA PHE A 130 0.90 -9.01 16.47
C PHE A 130 0.52 -8.90 14.99
N GLY A 131 0.26 -7.70 14.52
CA GLY A 131 0.02 -7.43 13.10
C GLY A 131 0.04 -5.94 12.78
N ARG A 132 0.47 -5.63 11.57
CA ARG A 132 0.50 -4.29 11.00
C ARG A 132 -0.13 -4.34 9.61
N ILE A 133 -1.29 -3.75 9.45
CA ILE A 133 -1.93 -3.59 8.14
C ILE A 133 -1.89 -2.11 7.79
N ILE A 134 -1.22 -1.79 6.69
CA ILE A 134 -1.04 -0.42 6.21
C ILE A 134 -1.56 -0.35 4.78
N ASN A 135 -2.59 0.46 4.60
CA ASN A 135 -3.26 0.63 3.32
C ASN A 135 -2.84 1.95 2.68
N ILE A 136 -2.32 1.91 1.45
CA ILE A 136 -1.99 3.13 0.72
C ILE A 136 -3.29 3.70 0.11
N SER A 137 -3.80 4.74 0.77
CA SER A 137 -4.92 5.56 0.32
C SER A 137 -4.44 6.61 -0.69
N SER A 138 -5.04 7.77 -0.68
CA SER A 138 -4.65 8.93 -1.48
C SER A 138 -5.31 10.18 -0.93
N VAL A 139 -4.71 11.32 -1.15
CA VAL A 139 -5.33 12.63 -0.87
C VAL A 139 -6.69 12.80 -1.57
N VAL A 140 -6.92 12.12 -2.71
CA VAL A 140 -8.20 12.22 -3.44
C VAL A 140 -9.38 11.55 -2.72
N ALA A 141 -9.15 10.81 -1.64
CA ALA A 141 -10.23 10.40 -0.73
C ALA A 141 -10.88 11.60 -0.03
N HIS A 142 -10.18 12.73 0.05
CA HIS A 142 -10.59 13.96 0.75
C HIS A 142 -10.56 15.19 -0.16
N PHE A 143 -9.74 15.17 -1.18
CA PHE A 143 -9.54 16.28 -2.12
C PHE A 143 -10.14 15.91 -3.49
N ALA A 144 -11.11 16.70 -3.95
CA ALA A 144 -11.83 16.42 -5.18
C ALA A 144 -10.91 16.53 -6.41
N ASN A 145 -10.93 15.52 -7.28
CA ASN A 145 -10.23 15.51 -8.56
C ASN A 145 -11.18 15.05 -9.68
N PRO A 146 -11.55 15.94 -10.60
CA PRO A 146 -12.40 15.57 -11.73
C PRO A 146 -11.84 14.38 -12.52
N GLY A 147 -12.70 13.44 -12.89
CA GLY A 147 -12.31 12.22 -13.60
C GLY A 147 -11.94 11.03 -12.72
N GLN A 148 -11.85 11.20 -11.41
CA GLN A 148 -11.45 10.15 -10.46
C GLN A 148 -12.58 9.71 -9.51
N ALA A 149 -13.83 9.73 -9.95
CA ALA A 149 -14.95 9.32 -9.10
C ALA A 149 -14.81 7.88 -8.58
N ASN A 150 -14.40 6.93 -9.44
CA ASN A 150 -14.12 5.54 -9.09
C ASN A 150 -12.94 5.42 -8.10
N TYR A 151 -11.84 6.09 -8.40
CA TYR A 151 -10.62 6.05 -7.59
C TYR A 151 -10.84 6.68 -6.22
N SER A 152 -11.49 7.85 -6.15
CA SER A 152 -11.86 8.51 -4.90
C SER A 152 -12.77 7.65 -4.04
N ALA A 153 -13.80 7.03 -4.65
CA ALA A 153 -14.70 6.11 -3.94
C ALA A 153 -13.94 4.91 -3.36
N ALA A 154 -13.04 4.30 -4.14
CA ALA A 154 -12.24 3.18 -3.67
C ALA A 154 -11.31 3.58 -2.51
N LYS A 155 -10.62 4.73 -2.62
CA LYS A 155 -9.68 5.19 -1.58
C LYS A 155 -10.39 5.62 -0.29
N ALA A 156 -11.53 6.30 -0.38
CA ALA A 156 -12.38 6.59 0.77
C ALA A 156 -12.93 5.29 1.41
N GLY A 157 -13.30 4.31 0.58
CA GLY A 157 -13.73 2.98 1.04
C GLY A 157 -12.65 2.23 1.81
N ILE A 158 -11.38 2.31 1.37
CA ILE A 158 -10.23 1.72 2.07
C ILE A 158 -10.10 2.32 3.48
N GLU A 159 -10.22 3.63 3.62
CA GLU A 159 -10.11 4.31 4.91
C GLU A 159 -11.24 3.92 5.88
N ALA A 160 -12.47 3.84 5.36
CA ALA A 160 -13.61 3.36 6.14
C ALA A 160 -13.42 1.89 6.57
N PHE A 161 -12.98 1.02 5.65
CA PHE A 161 -12.63 -0.37 5.92
C PHE A 161 -11.55 -0.47 7.00
N SER A 162 -10.50 0.35 6.90
CA SER A 162 -9.38 0.37 7.85
C SER A 162 -9.85 0.70 9.26
N ARG A 163 -10.74 1.69 9.43
CA ARG A 163 -11.31 2.06 10.74
C ARG A 163 -12.12 0.91 11.36
N SER A 164 -12.95 0.26 10.57
CA SER A 164 -13.77 -0.87 11.03
C SER A 164 -12.90 -2.05 11.47
N LEU A 165 -11.93 -2.43 10.62
CA LEU A 165 -11.03 -3.53 10.91
C LEU A 165 -10.11 -3.24 12.11
N ALA A 166 -9.66 -1.99 12.27
CA ALA A 166 -8.87 -1.55 13.43
C ALA A 166 -9.64 -1.78 14.75
N LYS A 167 -10.92 -1.43 14.75
CA LYS A 167 -11.79 -1.63 15.94
C LYS A 167 -12.02 -3.11 16.24
N GLU A 168 -12.16 -3.93 15.20
CA GLU A 168 -12.38 -5.38 15.33
C GLU A 168 -11.12 -6.11 15.84
N MET A 169 -9.94 -5.71 15.37
CA MET A 169 -8.69 -6.43 15.58
C MET A 169 -7.81 -5.89 16.72
N GLY A 170 -8.16 -4.77 17.31
CA GLY A 170 -7.35 -4.10 18.35
C GLY A 170 -7.04 -4.99 19.57
N SER A 171 -8.01 -5.82 20.02
CA SER A 171 -7.81 -6.76 21.13
C SER A 171 -6.78 -7.86 20.85
N ARG A 172 -6.39 -8.03 19.59
CA ARG A 172 -5.37 -8.96 19.11
C ARG A 172 -4.01 -8.31 18.87
N GLN A 173 -3.82 -7.05 19.26
CA GLN A 173 -2.60 -6.27 19.03
C GLN A 173 -2.26 -6.08 17.54
N ILE A 174 -3.31 -6.05 16.71
CA ILE A 174 -3.20 -5.78 15.28
C ILE A 174 -3.63 -4.35 15.05
N THR A 175 -2.75 -3.54 14.47
CA THR A 175 -3.08 -2.17 14.06
C THR A 175 -3.40 -2.12 12.56
N VAL A 176 -4.37 -1.29 12.20
CA VAL A 176 -4.78 -1.08 10.80
C VAL A 176 -4.86 0.40 10.54
N ASN A 177 -4.01 0.90 9.64
CA ASN A 177 -3.91 2.32 9.34
C ASN A 177 -3.87 2.55 7.83
N SER A 178 -4.21 3.77 7.42
CA SER A 178 -4.06 4.22 6.05
C SER A 178 -2.98 5.30 5.98
N VAL A 179 -2.21 5.30 4.89
CA VAL A 179 -1.34 6.42 4.51
C VAL A 179 -1.95 7.06 3.28
N ALA A 180 -2.15 8.37 3.29
CA ALA A 180 -2.73 9.14 2.20
C ALA A 180 -1.67 10.04 1.55
N PRO A 181 -1.00 9.56 0.46
CA PRO A 181 -0.05 10.36 -0.30
C PRO A 181 -0.73 11.55 -0.98
N GLY A 182 0.01 12.65 -1.11
CA GLY A 182 -0.28 13.73 -2.05
C GLY A 182 0.29 13.45 -3.44
N PHE A 183 0.80 14.48 -4.08
CA PHE A 183 1.51 14.37 -5.36
C PHE A 183 2.94 13.87 -5.12
N ILE A 184 3.24 12.65 -5.56
CA ILE A 184 4.53 11.99 -5.37
C ILE A 184 5.26 11.90 -6.70
N ALA A 185 6.54 12.27 -6.71
CA ALA A 185 7.43 12.12 -7.86
C ALA A 185 7.66 10.61 -8.14
N THR A 186 7.18 10.15 -9.28
CA THR A 186 7.32 8.77 -9.75
C THR A 186 7.52 8.78 -11.26
N GLU A 187 7.88 7.66 -11.86
CA GLU A 187 7.97 7.52 -13.33
C GLU A 187 6.71 8.04 -14.05
N MET A 188 5.54 7.99 -13.42
CA MET A 188 4.29 8.48 -13.98
C MET A 188 4.25 10.03 -14.01
N THR A 189 4.74 10.68 -12.98
CA THR A 189 4.80 12.16 -12.91
C THR A 189 5.98 12.72 -13.69
N ASP A 190 7.04 11.94 -13.93
CA ASP A 190 8.20 12.35 -14.72
C ASP A 190 7.86 12.51 -16.21
N GLN A 191 6.79 11.87 -16.68
CA GLN A 191 6.28 12.02 -18.04
C GLN A 191 5.45 13.31 -18.24
N LEU A 192 5.12 14.02 -17.16
CA LEU A 192 4.40 15.29 -17.22
C LEU A 192 5.33 16.44 -17.59
N SER A 193 4.80 17.43 -18.31
CA SER A 193 5.57 18.64 -18.62
C SER A 193 5.97 19.42 -17.35
N GLU A 194 7.05 20.18 -17.43
CA GLU A 194 7.51 21.03 -16.32
C GLU A 194 6.43 21.99 -15.83
N ASP A 195 5.63 22.54 -16.73
CA ASP A 195 4.52 23.44 -16.39
C ASP A 195 3.45 22.73 -15.55
N ILE A 196 3.13 21.47 -15.87
CA ILE A 196 2.16 20.69 -15.09
C ILE A 196 2.77 20.36 -13.72
N ARG A 197 4.00 19.88 -13.67
CA ARG A 197 4.69 19.60 -12.41
C ARG A 197 4.80 20.84 -11.52
N LYS A 198 5.08 21.99 -12.11
CA LYS A 198 5.09 23.25 -11.38
C LYS A 198 3.72 23.59 -10.82
N LYS A 199 2.66 23.50 -11.61
CA LYS A 199 1.28 23.73 -11.13
C LYS A 199 0.88 22.77 -10.02
N MET A 200 1.35 21.53 -10.04
CA MET A 200 1.11 20.56 -8.96
C MET A 200 1.87 20.98 -7.69
N SER A 201 3.15 21.34 -7.80
CA SER A 201 3.95 21.77 -6.64
C SER A 201 3.47 23.09 -6.04
N ASP A 202 2.96 24.02 -6.85
CA ASP A 202 2.41 25.31 -6.39
C ASP A 202 1.13 25.14 -5.52
N GLN A 203 0.43 23.98 -5.62
CA GLN A 203 -0.71 23.64 -4.76
C GLN A 203 -0.28 23.05 -3.41
N VAL A 204 0.96 22.62 -3.28
CA VAL A 204 1.50 21.96 -2.08
C VAL A 204 2.14 23.01 -1.18
N ALA A 205 1.76 23.07 0.09
CA ALA A 205 2.31 24.06 1.03
C ALA A 205 3.84 24.00 1.16
N LEU A 206 4.44 22.80 1.00
CA LEU A 206 5.89 22.64 0.99
C LEU A 206 6.55 22.95 -0.36
N ASN A 207 5.78 23.41 -1.37
CA ASN A 207 6.25 23.82 -2.69
C ASN A 207 7.11 22.78 -3.44
N ARG A 208 6.87 21.49 -3.19
CA ARG A 208 7.50 20.37 -3.91
C ARG A 208 6.56 19.20 -4.02
N LEU A 209 6.80 18.33 -5.01
CA LEU A 209 6.25 16.99 -4.98
C LEU A 209 6.90 16.20 -3.84
N GLY A 210 6.16 15.26 -3.26
CA GLY A 210 6.73 14.31 -2.32
C GLY A 210 7.64 13.31 -3.04
N ASP A 211 8.56 12.70 -2.31
CA ASP A 211 9.38 11.59 -2.77
C ASP A 211 8.73 10.26 -2.34
N PRO A 212 8.86 9.16 -3.11
CA PRO A 212 8.46 7.83 -2.65
C PRO A 212 9.00 7.47 -1.26
N GLN A 213 10.18 7.98 -0.90
CA GLN A 213 10.78 7.80 0.41
C GLN A 213 9.98 8.52 1.53
N ASP A 214 9.33 9.66 1.25
CA ASP A 214 8.46 10.33 2.23
C ASP A 214 7.32 9.38 2.67
N ILE A 215 6.76 8.61 1.73
CA ILE A 215 5.74 7.61 2.02
C ILE A 215 6.32 6.38 2.72
N ALA A 216 7.48 5.90 2.27
CA ALA A 216 8.15 4.75 2.87
C ALA A 216 8.49 4.99 4.35
N ASN A 217 8.93 6.19 4.71
CA ASN A 217 9.20 6.59 6.09
C ASN A 217 7.94 6.52 6.98
N ALA A 218 6.80 6.99 6.47
CA ALA A 218 5.53 6.91 7.18
C ALA A 218 5.06 5.46 7.37
N VAL A 219 5.21 4.62 6.34
CA VAL A 219 4.90 3.18 6.41
C VAL A 219 5.82 2.48 7.41
N SER A 220 7.14 2.74 7.37
CA SER A 220 8.13 2.23 8.31
C SER A 220 7.75 2.55 9.76
N PHE A 221 7.40 3.81 10.03
CA PHE A 221 6.93 4.22 11.36
C PHE A 221 5.69 3.42 11.80
N LEU A 222 4.67 3.33 10.94
CA LEU A 222 3.43 2.59 11.25
C LEU A 222 3.64 1.07 11.38
N ALA A 223 4.64 0.50 10.70
CA ALA A 223 5.03 -0.90 10.81
C ALA A 223 5.81 -1.21 12.09
N SER A 224 6.42 -0.20 12.70
CA SER A 224 7.30 -0.33 13.87
C SER A 224 6.52 -0.48 15.20
N ASP A 225 7.25 -0.85 16.24
CA ASP A 225 6.72 -0.90 17.61
C ASP A 225 6.45 0.49 18.19
N LYS A 226 7.00 1.56 17.59
CA LYS A 226 6.75 2.96 17.98
C LYS A 226 5.30 3.39 17.71
N ALA A 227 4.60 2.69 16.80
CA ALA A 227 3.20 2.96 16.44
C ALA A 227 2.20 2.00 17.12
N ASN A 228 2.58 1.31 18.20
CA ASN A 228 1.73 0.32 18.87
C ASN A 228 0.39 0.87 19.38
N TYR A 229 0.28 2.18 19.61
CA TYR A 229 -0.95 2.83 20.09
C TYR A 229 -1.65 3.65 18.99
N ILE A 230 -1.27 3.41 17.69
CA ILE A 230 -1.84 4.08 16.53
C ILE A 230 -2.60 3.06 15.70
N THR A 231 -3.93 3.17 15.66
CA THR A 231 -4.79 2.31 14.84
C THR A 231 -6.05 3.05 14.39
N GLY A 232 -6.54 2.74 13.20
CA GLY A 232 -7.72 3.37 12.60
C GLY A 232 -7.47 4.78 12.07
N THR A 233 -6.21 5.24 12.01
CA THR A 233 -5.88 6.60 11.52
C THR A 233 -5.66 6.63 10.01
N VAL A 234 -5.84 7.83 9.45
CA VAL A 234 -5.35 8.20 8.12
C VAL A 234 -4.18 9.15 8.34
N MET A 235 -2.97 8.71 8.01
CA MET A 235 -1.79 9.54 8.06
C MET A 235 -1.61 10.25 6.73
N HIS A 236 -1.85 11.56 6.70
CA HIS A 236 -1.66 12.39 5.52
C HIS A 236 -0.18 12.67 5.30
N VAL A 237 0.36 12.26 4.14
CA VAL A 237 1.75 12.51 3.72
C VAL A 237 1.69 13.20 2.36
N ASN A 238 1.35 14.49 2.38
CA ASN A 238 0.95 15.22 1.19
C ASN A 238 1.52 16.66 1.11
N GLY A 239 2.47 16.99 1.98
CA GLY A 239 3.12 18.31 1.99
C GLY A 239 2.19 19.48 2.28
N GLY A 240 1.01 19.23 2.85
CA GLY A 240 -0.01 20.25 3.11
C GLY A 240 -0.92 20.53 1.91
N LEU A 241 -0.98 19.64 0.92
CA LEU A 241 -1.97 19.71 -0.17
C LEU A 241 -3.40 19.61 0.37
N TYR A 242 -3.60 18.77 1.39
CA TYR A 242 -4.83 18.66 2.16
C TYR A 242 -4.47 18.65 3.65
N MET A 243 -5.22 19.43 4.43
CA MET A 243 -5.08 19.54 5.89
C MET A 243 -6.44 19.19 6.51
N SER A 244 -6.46 18.23 7.45
CA SER A 244 -7.66 17.79 8.18
C SER A 244 -7.69 18.42 9.58
#